data_5a4b86baf21735ae9815331668970335
#
_entry.id   5a4b86baf21735ae9815331668970335
#
_cell.length_a   1.000
_cell.length_b   1.000
_cell.length_c   1.000
_cell.angle_alpha   90.00
_cell.angle_beta   90.00
_cell.angle_gamma   90.00
#
_symmetry.space_group_name_H-M   'P 1'
#
loop_
_entity.id
_entity.type
_entity.pdbx_description
1 polymer ?
#
loop_
_entity_poly.entity_id
_entity_poly.type
_entity_poly.pdbx_seq_one_letter_code
_entity_poly.pdbx_strand_id
1 'polypeptide(L)'
;MDETKYRVGKTFISRTNPKDAINRVTEAALKGQGGYICVSNMRMVRYAGKDATYRQLMEDSSMNWPDGMPLSWCGKLWGLKDVRCTRGPDIFRQMMERGDKDLKHFLLGDTQEVLDQIVERYGKSANIVGVFSPPFIPLEEYNLDTMAQMIQESGANVVWTAMTAPKQDFFDQMMAKRLPSVLFIGVGRAFRISIDIVKDAPEWAQKSGLGGVFISKKKPLARLWSPIRRSFILLGYFIQIICCRITGKKYYE
;
A
#
# COMPACT_ATOMS: atom_id res chain seq x y z
N MET A 1 22.94 1.10 -7.43
CA MET A 1 22.14 0.27 -6.49
C MET A 1 21.30 1.20 -5.65
N ASP A 2 20.03 0.88 -5.47
CA ASP A 2 19.06 1.80 -4.88
C ASP A 2 19.00 1.63 -3.35
N GLU A 3 19.74 2.48 -2.63
CA GLU A 3 19.78 2.50 -1.16
C GLU A 3 18.45 2.91 -0.50
N THR A 4 17.45 3.27 -1.32
CA THR A 4 16.11 3.62 -0.85
C THR A 4 15.21 2.40 -0.63
N LYS A 5 15.70 1.20 -0.94
CA LYS A 5 14.96 -0.08 -0.81
C LYS A 5 15.79 -1.11 -0.03
N TYR A 6 15.11 -2.04 0.63
CA TYR A 6 15.74 -3.18 1.31
C TYR A 6 15.07 -4.49 0.91
N ARG A 7 15.87 -5.55 0.86
CA ARG A 7 15.44 -6.86 0.39
C ARG A 7 14.67 -7.63 1.46
N VAL A 8 13.55 -8.23 1.07
CA VAL A 8 12.79 -9.19 1.85
C VAL A 8 12.42 -10.38 0.94
N GLY A 9 13.07 -11.52 1.14
CA GLY A 9 12.94 -12.66 0.25
C GLY A 9 13.47 -12.35 -1.15
N LYS A 10 12.58 -12.41 -2.14
CA LYS A 10 12.90 -12.11 -3.54
C LYS A 10 12.46 -10.71 -3.99
N THR A 11 11.93 -9.89 -3.09
CA THR A 11 11.40 -8.56 -3.41
C THR A 11 12.13 -7.46 -2.66
N PHE A 12 11.91 -6.23 -3.09
CA PHE A 12 12.42 -5.04 -2.43
C PHE A 12 11.27 -4.22 -1.84
N ILE A 13 11.48 -3.76 -0.62
CA ILE A 13 10.56 -2.90 0.14
C ILE A 13 11.22 -1.55 0.32
N SER A 14 10.45 -0.46 0.22
CA SER A 14 10.99 0.88 0.39
C SER A 14 11.48 1.14 1.81
N ARG A 15 12.67 1.70 1.93
CA ARG A 15 13.19 2.26 3.17
C ARG A 15 12.44 3.55 3.46
N THR A 16 11.41 3.47 4.27
CA THR A 16 10.50 4.59 4.55
C THR A 16 9.87 4.48 5.93
N ASN A 17 9.22 5.56 6.33
CA ASN A 17 8.36 5.67 7.50
C ASN A 17 7.15 6.56 7.12
N PRO A 18 6.11 6.68 7.96
CA PRO A 18 4.90 7.43 7.62
C PRO A 18 5.16 8.87 7.19
N LYS A 19 6.04 9.58 7.89
CA LYS A 19 6.38 10.98 7.56
C LYS A 19 7.09 11.09 6.21
N ASP A 20 8.06 10.22 5.96
CA ASP A 20 8.79 10.16 4.69
C ASP A 20 7.87 9.79 3.53
N ALA A 21 6.97 8.81 3.73
CA ALA A 21 5.99 8.41 2.72
C ALA A 21 5.07 9.57 2.32
N ILE A 22 4.53 10.30 3.30
CA ILE A 22 3.69 11.47 3.04
C ILE A 22 4.46 12.56 2.28
N ASN A 23 5.68 12.86 2.70
CA ASN A 23 6.50 13.89 2.04
C ASN A 23 6.80 13.51 0.59
N ARG A 24 7.18 12.26 0.31
CA ARG A 24 7.45 11.78 -1.05
C ARG A 24 6.21 11.80 -1.93
N VAL A 25 5.04 11.40 -1.41
CA VAL A 25 3.77 11.50 -2.13
C VAL A 25 3.46 12.95 -2.49
N THR A 26 3.55 13.83 -1.51
CA THR A 26 3.30 15.27 -1.71
C THR A 26 4.25 15.85 -2.76
N GLU A 27 5.54 15.60 -2.63
CA GLU A 27 6.55 16.10 -3.56
C GLU A 27 6.34 15.55 -4.99
N ALA A 28 6.11 14.24 -5.12
CA ALA A 28 5.89 13.63 -6.42
C ALA A 28 4.63 14.18 -7.10
N ALA A 29 3.51 14.26 -6.37
CA ALA A 29 2.25 14.78 -6.90
C ALA A 29 2.36 16.25 -7.35
N LEU A 30 3.01 17.11 -6.55
CA LEU A 30 3.18 18.52 -6.89
C LEU A 30 4.14 18.76 -8.06
N LYS A 31 5.08 17.86 -8.27
CA LYS A 31 6.01 17.89 -9.42
C LYS A 31 5.43 17.20 -10.67
N GLY A 32 4.22 16.66 -10.62
CA GLY A 32 3.66 15.87 -11.73
C GLY A 32 4.44 14.57 -11.99
N GLN A 33 5.14 14.06 -11.00
CA GLN A 33 5.82 12.78 -11.04
C GLN A 33 4.83 11.70 -10.63
N GLY A 34 4.19 11.08 -11.62
CA GLY A 34 3.25 10.01 -11.40
C GLY A 34 3.92 8.66 -11.14
N GLY A 35 3.15 7.62 -11.34
CA GLY A 35 3.54 6.24 -11.08
C GLY A 35 2.57 5.54 -10.14
N TYR A 36 3.01 4.46 -9.49
CA TYR A 36 2.16 3.75 -8.53
C TYR A 36 2.93 3.29 -7.30
N ILE A 37 2.21 3.18 -6.19
CA ILE A 37 2.73 2.79 -4.88
C ILE A 37 1.99 1.54 -4.42
N CYS A 38 2.76 0.47 -4.17
CA CYS A 38 2.24 -0.76 -3.57
C CYS A 38 2.27 -0.66 -2.04
N VAL A 39 1.14 -0.87 -1.39
CA VAL A 39 1.05 -0.99 0.08
C VAL A 39 1.16 -2.46 0.46
N SER A 40 2.38 -2.92 0.66
CA SER A 40 2.72 -4.34 0.70
C SER A 40 2.82 -4.90 2.12
N ASN A 41 2.25 -6.07 2.31
CA ASN A 41 2.39 -6.87 3.52
C ASN A 41 3.04 -8.23 3.22
N MET A 42 3.31 -9.02 4.26
CA MET A 42 3.94 -10.34 4.12
C MET A 42 3.21 -11.29 3.16
N ARG A 43 1.90 -11.13 2.94
CA ARG A 43 1.15 -11.91 1.95
C ARG A 43 1.60 -11.57 0.54
N MET A 44 1.79 -10.28 0.24
CA MET A 44 2.22 -9.80 -1.07
C MET A 44 3.68 -10.19 -1.35
N VAL A 45 4.57 -10.07 -0.37
CA VAL A 45 5.96 -10.55 -0.48
C VAL A 45 6.02 -12.05 -0.80
N ARG A 46 5.17 -12.85 -0.16
CA ARG A 46 5.08 -14.29 -0.46
C ARG A 46 4.50 -14.58 -1.85
N TYR A 47 3.53 -13.81 -2.27
CA TYR A 47 2.95 -13.93 -3.60
C TYR A 47 4.00 -13.61 -4.67
N ALA A 48 4.69 -12.50 -4.55
CA ALA A 48 5.81 -12.11 -5.41
C ALA A 48 6.98 -13.11 -5.41
N GLY A 49 7.18 -13.81 -4.29
CA GLY A 49 8.16 -14.90 -4.21
C GLY A 49 7.86 -16.09 -5.15
N LYS A 50 6.59 -16.26 -5.54
CA LYS A 50 6.10 -17.36 -6.40
C LYS A 50 5.74 -16.90 -7.80
N ASP A 51 5.33 -15.65 -7.96
CA ASP A 51 4.89 -15.06 -9.20
C ASP A 51 5.90 -14.01 -9.68
N ALA A 52 6.57 -14.27 -10.79
CA ALA A 52 7.60 -13.39 -11.33
C ALA A 52 7.01 -12.09 -11.89
N THR A 53 5.81 -12.15 -12.48
CA THR A 53 5.14 -10.99 -13.05
C THR A 53 4.75 -10.00 -11.95
N TYR A 54 4.16 -10.50 -10.86
CA TYR A 54 3.82 -9.66 -9.72
C TYR A 54 5.06 -9.13 -8.99
N ARG A 55 6.13 -9.94 -8.92
CA ARG A 55 7.42 -9.46 -8.39
C ARG A 55 7.96 -8.29 -9.19
N GLN A 56 7.98 -8.40 -10.53
CA GLN A 56 8.42 -7.32 -11.41
C GLN A 56 7.55 -6.06 -11.21
N LEU A 57 6.24 -6.23 -11.13
CA LEU A 57 5.33 -5.13 -10.81
C LEU A 57 5.72 -4.42 -9.50
N MET A 58 6.01 -5.17 -8.43
CA MET A 58 6.46 -4.56 -7.17
C MET A 58 7.81 -3.84 -7.30
N GLU A 59 8.72 -4.36 -8.12
CA GLU A 59 10.04 -3.76 -8.36
C GLU A 59 9.95 -2.47 -9.18
N ASP A 60 9.05 -2.43 -10.17
CA ASP A 60 8.78 -1.27 -11.03
C ASP A 60 8.00 -0.15 -10.31
N SER A 61 7.40 -0.44 -9.15
CA SER A 61 6.65 0.57 -8.40
C SER A 61 7.53 1.73 -7.94
N SER A 62 6.99 2.94 -7.95
CA SER A 62 7.67 4.15 -7.44
C SER A 62 8.06 3.98 -5.98
N MET A 63 7.19 3.35 -5.19
CA MET A 63 7.45 2.95 -3.81
C MET A 63 6.70 1.66 -3.48
N ASN A 64 7.25 0.91 -2.53
CA ASN A 64 6.63 -0.30 -1.99
C ASN A 64 6.62 -0.20 -0.46
N TRP A 65 5.51 0.31 0.10
CA TRP A 65 5.45 0.62 1.52
C TRP A 65 5.35 -0.62 2.40
N PRO A 66 6.09 -0.66 3.53
CA PRO A 66 6.01 -1.74 4.51
C PRO A 66 4.70 -1.65 5.31
N ASP A 67 3.62 -2.28 4.82
CA ASP A 67 2.35 -2.39 5.56
C ASP A 67 2.42 -3.57 6.54
N GLY A 68 2.47 -3.23 7.80
CA GLY A 68 2.58 -4.19 8.90
C GLY A 68 3.98 -4.35 9.46
N MET A 69 4.02 -4.58 10.77
CA MET A 69 5.26 -4.67 11.57
C MET A 69 6.31 -5.66 11.03
N PRO A 70 5.93 -6.86 10.51
CA PRO A 70 6.92 -7.82 10.03
C PRO A 70 7.88 -7.27 8.98
N LEU A 71 7.41 -6.45 8.03
CA LEU A 71 8.29 -5.86 7.02
C LEU A 71 9.21 -4.80 7.62
N SER A 72 8.72 -3.97 8.55
CA SER A 72 9.58 -3.01 9.24
C SER A 72 10.63 -3.69 10.14
N TRP A 73 10.31 -4.86 10.71
CA TRP A 73 11.30 -5.67 11.43
C TRP A 73 12.40 -6.19 10.50
N CYS A 74 12.06 -6.61 9.28
CA CYS A 74 13.06 -6.98 8.27
C CYS A 74 14.02 -5.81 7.97
N GLY A 75 13.50 -4.59 7.80
CA GLY A 75 14.32 -3.40 7.61
C GLY A 75 15.24 -3.13 8.81
N LYS A 76 14.71 -3.26 10.04
CA LYS A 76 15.52 -3.12 11.26
C LYS A 76 16.61 -4.20 11.39
N LEU A 77 16.32 -5.44 10.98
CA LEU A 77 17.33 -6.50 10.94
C LEU A 77 18.45 -6.20 9.93
N TRP A 78 18.17 -5.49 8.86
CA TRP A 78 19.17 -4.95 7.94
C TRP A 78 19.98 -3.79 8.55
N GLY A 79 19.62 -3.29 9.74
CA GLY A 79 20.28 -2.15 10.41
C GLY A 79 19.65 -0.78 10.10
N LEU A 80 18.53 -0.76 9.35
CA LEU A 80 17.83 0.48 8.95
C LEU A 80 16.94 0.96 10.10
N LYS A 81 17.46 1.86 10.93
CA LYS A 81 16.77 2.36 12.15
C LYS A 81 15.60 3.30 11.84
N ASP A 82 15.55 3.89 10.68
CA ASP A 82 14.55 4.84 10.18
C ASP A 82 13.30 4.17 9.59
N VAL A 83 13.37 2.90 9.25
CA VAL A 83 12.22 2.15 8.73
C VAL A 83 11.16 1.96 9.79
N ARG A 84 9.92 2.31 9.45
CA ARG A 84 8.72 2.11 10.28
C ARG A 84 7.61 1.51 9.44
N CYS A 85 6.66 0.87 10.14
CA CYS A 85 5.43 0.40 9.53
C CYS A 85 4.67 1.59 8.92
N THR A 86 4.36 1.49 7.62
CA THR A 86 3.72 2.55 6.82
C THR A 86 2.41 1.98 6.29
N ARG A 87 1.37 2.10 7.11
CA ARG A 87 0.06 1.49 6.86
C ARG A 87 -0.79 2.35 5.92
N GLY A 88 -1.44 1.71 4.95
CA GLY A 88 -2.35 2.39 4.03
C GLY A 88 -3.42 3.23 4.73
N PRO A 89 -4.18 2.69 5.71
CA PRO A 89 -5.19 3.48 6.43
C PRO A 89 -4.65 4.70 7.16
N ASP A 90 -3.46 4.59 7.75
CA ASP A 90 -2.86 5.68 8.52
C ASP A 90 -2.38 6.81 7.60
N ILE A 91 -1.75 6.45 6.48
CA ILE A 91 -1.32 7.43 5.48
C ILE A 91 -2.52 8.10 4.82
N PHE A 92 -3.52 7.33 4.40
CA PHE A 92 -4.74 7.87 3.81
C PHE A 92 -5.40 8.90 4.74
N ARG A 93 -5.63 8.54 6.02
CA ARG A 93 -6.24 9.44 7.00
C ARG A 93 -5.41 10.72 7.17
N GLN A 94 -4.11 10.59 7.39
CA GLN A 94 -3.22 11.74 7.57
C GLN A 94 -3.22 12.67 6.35
N MET A 95 -3.23 12.12 5.14
CA MET A 95 -3.28 12.91 3.91
C MET A 95 -4.62 13.65 3.75
N MET A 96 -5.74 13.01 4.11
CA MET A 96 -7.07 13.63 4.07
C MET A 96 -7.23 14.75 5.13
N GLU A 97 -6.63 14.58 6.32
CA GLU A 97 -6.72 15.53 7.43
C GLU A 97 -5.75 16.71 7.28
N ARG A 98 -4.70 16.57 6.49
CA ARG A 98 -3.63 17.55 6.36
C ARG A 98 -4.06 18.88 5.72
N GLY A 99 -5.12 18.86 4.92
CA GLY A 99 -5.70 20.08 4.34
C GLY A 99 -4.86 20.73 3.23
N ASP A 100 -4.00 19.99 2.59
CA ASP A 100 -3.16 20.45 1.49
C ASP A 100 -4.01 20.65 0.23
N LYS A 101 -4.25 21.90 -0.16
CA LYS A 101 -5.18 22.25 -1.26
C LYS A 101 -4.60 21.95 -2.64
N ASP A 102 -3.30 21.85 -2.78
CA ASP A 102 -2.62 21.57 -4.05
C ASP A 102 -2.61 20.06 -4.34
N LEU A 103 -2.89 19.23 -3.34
CA LEU A 103 -3.11 17.80 -3.52
C LEU A 103 -4.57 17.53 -3.90
N LYS A 104 -4.77 17.23 -5.16
CA LYS A 104 -6.08 16.93 -5.76
C LYS A 104 -6.32 15.42 -5.73
N HIS A 105 -7.14 14.99 -4.79
CA HIS A 105 -7.39 13.57 -4.53
C HIS A 105 -8.55 13.03 -5.36
N PHE A 106 -8.35 11.91 -6.02
CA PHE A 106 -9.41 11.11 -6.64
C PHE A 106 -9.55 9.78 -5.87
N LEU A 107 -10.78 9.41 -5.52
CA LEU A 107 -11.07 8.18 -4.79
C LEU A 107 -11.69 7.14 -5.74
N LEU A 108 -11.03 6.01 -5.92
CA LEU A 108 -11.47 4.98 -6.87
C LEU A 108 -11.58 3.62 -6.18
N GLY A 109 -12.73 2.99 -6.28
CA GLY A 109 -12.97 1.66 -5.70
C GLY A 109 -13.99 1.70 -4.57
N ASP A 110 -14.21 0.51 -3.94
CA ASP A 110 -15.25 0.30 -2.93
C ASP A 110 -16.67 0.58 -3.48
N THR A 111 -17.66 0.77 -2.62
CA THR A 111 -19.04 1.11 -3.01
C THR A 111 -19.27 2.61 -2.98
N GLN A 112 -20.28 3.08 -3.72
CA GLN A 112 -20.61 4.52 -3.75
C GLN A 112 -20.92 5.05 -2.35
N GLU A 113 -21.63 4.29 -1.51
CA GLU A 113 -21.97 4.69 -0.13
C GLU A 113 -20.72 4.91 0.73
N VAL A 114 -19.66 4.13 0.51
CA VAL A 114 -18.36 4.30 1.20
C VAL A 114 -17.67 5.56 0.73
N LEU A 115 -17.67 5.82 -0.57
CA LEU A 115 -17.09 7.03 -1.15
C LEU A 115 -17.81 8.29 -0.66
N ASP A 116 -19.14 8.28 -0.64
CA ASP A 116 -19.97 9.40 -0.17
C ASP A 116 -19.67 9.74 1.30
N GLN A 117 -19.56 8.72 2.18
CA GLN A 117 -19.17 8.91 3.57
C GLN A 117 -17.75 9.47 3.74
N ILE A 118 -16.81 9.09 2.86
CA ILE A 118 -15.45 9.65 2.87
C ILE A 118 -15.51 11.13 2.46
N VAL A 119 -16.27 11.48 1.43
CA VAL A 119 -16.46 12.87 1.00
C VAL A 119 -17.13 13.70 2.09
N GLU A 120 -18.15 13.17 2.76
CA GLU A 120 -18.79 13.83 3.91
C GLU A 120 -17.79 14.11 5.04
N ARG A 121 -16.96 13.12 5.39
CA ARG A 121 -16.01 13.21 6.50
C ARG A 121 -14.82 14.14 6.18
N TYR A 122 -14.26 14.06 4.98
CA TYR A 122 -12.99 14.71 4.65
C TYR A 122 -13.09 15.83 3.60
N GLY A 123 -14.22 16.02 2.93
CA GLY A 123 -14.35 17.00 1.85
C GLY A 123 -14.13 18.45 2.26
N LYS A 124 -14.22 18.76 3.57
CA LYS A 124 -13.87 20.11 4.09
C LYS A 124 -12.36 20.27 4.31
N SER A 125 -11.66 19.20 4.64
CA SER A 125 -10.22 19.21 4.92
C SER A 125 -9.39 18.87 3.68
N ALA A 126 -9.79 17.87 2.89
CA ALA A 126 -9.08 17.44 1.69
C ALA A 126 -9.71 18.02 0.41
N ASN A 127 -8.89 18.26 -0.60
CA ASN A 127 -9.35 18.63 -1.93
C ASN A 127 -9.68 17.35 -2.73
N ILE A 128 -10.87 16.78 -2.50
CA ILE A 128 -11.36 15.60 -3.23
C ILE A 128 -12.04 16.11 -4.51
N VAL A 129 -11.39 15.87 -5.66
CA VAL A 129 -11.83 16.37 -6.97
C VAL A 129 -12.67 15.37 -7.76
N GLY A 130 -12.76 14.12 -7.30
CA GLY A 130 -13.61 13.12 -7.93
C GLY A 130 -13.65 11.81 -7.14
N VAL A 131 -14.70 11.05 -7.38
CA VAL A 131 -14.91 9.71 -6.83
C VAL A 131 -15.48 8.79 -7.91
N PHE A 132 -15.11 7.52 -7.88
CA PHE A 132 -15.66 6.53 -8.79
C PHE A 132 -15.71 5.14 -8.15
N SER A 133 -16.90 4.56 -8.12
CA SER A 133 -17.15 3.18 -7.70
C SER A 133 -17.26 2.28 -8.92
N PRO A 134 -16.20 1.60 -9.35
CA PRO A 134 -16.24 0.71 -10.50
C PRO A 134 -17.03 -0.56 -10.19
N PRO A 135 -17.66 -1.20 -11.20
CA PRO A 135 -18.33 -2.47 -11.01
C PRO A 135 -17.34 -3.54 -10.53
N PHE A 136 -17.86 -4.53 -9.78
CA PHE A 136 -17.03 -5.64 -9.30
C PHE A 136 -16.92 -6.73 -10.38
N ILE A 137 -16.05 -6.48 -11.35
CA ILE A 137 -15.76 -7.34 -12.51
C ILE A 137 -14.26 -7.70 -12.56
N PRO A 138 -13.83 -8.68 -13.37
CA PRO A 138 -12.42 -8.95 -13.65
C PRO A 138 -11.67 -7.71 -14.17
N LEU A 139 -10.35 -7.66 -13.97
CA LEU A 139 -9.54 -6.50 -14.36
C LEU A 139 -9.58 -6.25 -15.87
N GLU A 140 -9.63 -7.34 -16.64
CA GLU A 140 -9.61 -7.36 -18.10
C GLU A 140 -10.89 -6.76 -18.71
N GLU A 141 -11.97 -6.72 -17.93
CA GLU A 141 -13.27 -6.19 -18.36
C GLU A 141 -13.44 -4.69 -18.10
N TYR A 142 -12.48 -4.05 -17.38
CA TYR A 142 -12.54 -2.61 -17.15
C TYR A 142 -12.21 -1.81 -18.40
N ASN A 143 -13.01 -0.79 -18.69
CA ASN A 143 -12.64 0.22 -19.67
C ASN A 143 -11.68 1.22 -19.02
N LEU A 144 -10.39 0.91 -19.07
CA LEU A 144 -9.34 1.71 -18.44
C LEU A 144 -9.18 3.08 -19.10
N ASP A 145 -9.49 3.20 -20.38
CA ASP A 145 -9.35 4.48 -21.12
C ASP A 145 -10.44 5.47 -20.67
N THR A 146 -11.68 5.01 -20.48
CA THR A 146 -12.75 5.84 -19.89
C THR A 146 -12.40 6.26 -18.46
N MET A 147 -11.85 5.37 -17.65
CA MET A 147 -11.42 5.71 -16.28
C MET A 147 -10.26 6.72 -16.30
N ALA A 148 -9.31 6.55 -17.22
CA ALA A 148 -8.19 7.48 -17.38
C ALA A 148 -8.68 8.87 -17.77
N GLN A 149 -9.62 8.97 -18.73
CA GLN A 149 -10.23 10.22 -19.12
C GLN A 149 -10.93 10.91 -17.95
N MET A 150 -11.74 10.18 -17.19
CA MET A 150 -12.43 10.72 -16.00
C MET A 150 -11.45 11.28 -14.96
N ILE A 151 -10.35 10.57 -14.68
CA ILE A 151 -9.31 11.03 -13.74
C ILE A 151 -8.60 12.27 -14.30
N GLN A 152 -8.28 12.28 -15.58
CA GLN A 152 -7.62 13.41 -16.24
C GLN A 152 -8.49 14.67 -16.22
N GLU A 153 -9.78 14.55 -16.54
CA GLU A 153 -10.75 15.65 -16.53
C GLU A 153 -10.97 16.23 -15.14
N SER A 154 -10.86 15.39 -14.08
CA SER A 154 -10.93 15.87 -12.70
C SER A 154 -9.72 16.71 -12.27
N GLY A 155 -8.63 16.64 -13.01
CA GLY A 155 -7.37 17.30 -12.68
C GLY A 155 -6.66 16.72 -11.46
N ALA A 156 -6.98 15.49 -11.06
CA ALA A 156 -6.35 14.80 -9.93
C ALA A 156 -4.85 14.59 -10.15
N ASN A 157 -4.07 14.74 -9.08
CA ASN A 157 -2.65 14.39 -9.06
C ASN A 157 -2.33 13.19 -8.15
N VAL A 158 -3.28 12.80 -7.28
CA VAL A 158 -3.21 11.59 -6.45
C VAL A 158 -4.51 10.81 -6.57
N VAL A 159 -4.40 9.54 -6.96
CA VAL A 159 -5.53 8.60 -7.00
C VAL A 159 -5.34 7.54 -5.93
N TRP A 160 -6.33 7.42 -5.05
CA TRP A 160 -6.39 6.37 -4.04
C TRP A 160 -7.25 5.23 -4.55
N THR A 161 -6.69 4.03 -4.61
CA THR A 161 -7.43 2.86 -5.09
C THR A 161 -7.79 1.91 -3.95
N ALA A 162 -9.05 1.53 -3.87
CA ALA A 162 -9.60 0.66 -2.84
C ALA A 162 -10.16 -0.63 -3.45
N MET A 163 -9.28 -1.43 -3.99
CA MET A 163 -9.56 -2.77 -4.48
C MET A 163 -8.83 -3.81 -3.63
N THR A 164 -8.89 -5.07 -3.98
CA THR A 164 -8.13 -6.13 -3.29
C THR A 164 -6.86 -6.47 -4.07
N ALA A 165 -5.69 -6.38 -3.41
CA ALA A 165 -4.45 -6.85 -3.99
C ALA A 165 -4.47 -8.39 -4.21
N PRO A 166 -3.90 -8.92 -5.33
CA PRO A 166 -3.02 -8.23 -6.29
C PRO A 166 -3.73 -7.45 -7.40
N LYS A 167 -5.06 -7.62 -7.62
CA LYS A 167 -5.80 -6.94 -8.69
C LYS A 167 -5.57 -5.43 -8.68
N GLN A 168 -5.63 -4.81 -7.51
CA GLN A 168 -5.38 -3.39 -7.29
C GLN A 168 -4.02 -2.95 -7.84
N ASP A 169 -2.96 -3.70 -7.52
CA ASP A 169 -1.60 -3.31 -7.90
C ASP A 169 -1.39 -3.37 -9.42
N PHE A 170 -1.99 -4.37 -10.09
CA PHE A 170 -2.02 -4.45 -11.56
C PHE A 170 -2.83 -3.30 -12.18
N PHE A 171 -3.98 -2.98 -11.60
CA PHE A 171 -4.79 -1.83 -12.03
C PHE A 171 -3.98 -0.54 -11.94
N ASP A 172 -3.35 -0.28 -10.80
CA ASP A 172 -2.56 0.92 -10.55
C ASP A 172 -1.39 1.04 -11.54
N GLN A 173 -0.69 -0.07 -11.83
CA GLN A 173 0.36 -0.09 -12.85
C GLN A 173 -0.17 0.25 -14.25
N MET A 174 -1.31 -0.31 -14.63
CA MET A 174 -1.92 -0.06 -15.95
C MET A 174 -2.40 1.39 -16.10
N MET A 175 -2.93 1.96 -15.02
CA MET A 175 -3.39 3.36 -14.98
C MET A 175 -2.22 4.35 -14.96
N ALA A 176 -1.17 4.07 -14.21
CA ALA A 176 0.03 4.90 -14.17
C ALA A 176 0.73 5.01 -15.54
N LYS A 177 0.65 3.96 -16.37
CA LYS A 177 1.15 4.01 -17.76
C LYS A 177 0.31 4.94 -18.65
N ARG A 178 -1.01 5.07 -18.38
CA ARG A 178 -1.91 5.94 -19.12
C ARG A 178 -1.84 7.39 -18.67
N LEU A 179 -1.59 7.60 -17.39
CA LEU A 179 -1.54 8.91 -16.74
C LEU A 179 -0.19 9.10 -16.02
N PRO A 180 0.90 9.35 -16.78
CA PRO A 180 2.25 9.37 -16.25
C PRO A 180 2.55 10.52 -15.28
N SER A 181 1.67 11.51 -15.18
CA SER A 181 1.78 12.62 -14.22
C SER A 181 0.94 12.40 -12.94
N VAL A 182 0.18 11.31 -12.85
CA VAL A 182 -0.72 11.01 -11.73
C VAL A 182 -0.15 9.88 -10.88
N LEU A 183 -0.18 10.05 -9.56
CA LEU A 183 0.31 9.04 -8.62
C LEU A 183 -0.84 8.17 -8.11
N PHE A 184 -0.75 6.87 -8.34
CA PHE A 184 -1.73 5.87 -7.89
C PHE A 184 -1.26 5.20 -6.59
N ILE A 185 -2.15 5.08 -5.61
CA ILE A 185 -1.83 4.51 -4.30
C ILE A 185 -2.86 3.46 -3.91
N GLY A 186 -2.45 2.20 -3.93
CA GLY A 186 -3.30 1.08 -3.61
C GLY A 186 -3.47 0.85 -2.12
N VAL A 187 -4.57 1.29 -1.53
CA VAL A 187 -4.78 1.23 -0.08
C VAL A 187 -5.79 0.17 0.38
N GLY A 188 -6.50 -0.45 -0.55
CA GLY A 188 -7.45 -1.53 -0.25
C GLY A 188 -8.52 -1.12 0.77
N ARG A 189 -8.57 -1.78 1.94
CA ARG A 189 -9.59 -1.54 2.97
C ARG A 189 -9.43 -0.22 3.74
N ALA A 190 -8.46 0.62 3.41
CA ALA A 190 -8.25 1.88 4.12
C ALA A 190 -9.49 2.78 4.10
N PHE A 191 -10.25 2.79 3.01
CA PHE A 191 -11.48 3.56 2.90
C PHE A 191 -12.46 3.22 4.02
N ARG A 192 -12.80 1.93 4.19
CA ARG A 192 -13.73 1.46 5.23
C ARG A 192 -13.20 1.64 6.65
N ILE A 193 -11.87 1.58 6.82
CA ILE A 193 -11.22 1.80 8.12
C ILE A 193 -11.26 3.30 8.47
N SER A 194 -11.05 4.19 7.50
CA SER A 194 -11.00 5.63 7.72
C SER A 194 -12.34 6.24 8.15
N ILE A 195 -13.44 5.58 7.84
CA ILE A 195 -14.81 5.99 8.22
C ILE A 195 -15.46 5.04 9.25
N ASP A 196 -14.65 4.21 9.92
CA ASP A 196 -15.04 3.33 11.02
C ASP A 196 -16.07 2.22 10.67
N ILE A 197 -16.37 1.98 9.37
CA ILE A 197 -17.21 0.83 8.93
C ILE A 197 -16.53 -0.50 9.28
N VAL A 198 -15.21 -0.56 9.15
CA VAL A 198 -14.41 -1.71 9.56
C VAL A 198 -13.53 -1.30 10.72
N LYS A 199 -13.77 -1.92 11.87
CA LYS A 199 -12.90 -1.72 13.03
C LYS A 199 -11.47 -2.14 12.72
N ASP A 200 -10.53 -1.24 12.96
CA ASP A 200 -9.12 -1.55 12.87
C ASP A 200 -8.69 -2.49 14.02
N ALA A 201 -7.56 -3.15 13.86
CA ALA A 201 -6.99 -3.92 14.95
C ALA A 201 -6.61 -2.99 16.11
N PRO A 202 -6.77 -3.41 17.38
CA PRO A 202 -6.32 -2.63 18.52
C PRO A 202 -4.83 -2.26 18.38
N GLU A 203 -4.45 -1.10 18.88
CA GLU A 203 -3.10 -0.54 18.71
C GLU A 203 -2.00 -1.51 19.18
N TRP A 204 -2.21 -2.20 20.30
CA TRP A 204 -1.27 -3.21 20.78
C TRP A 204 -1.09 -4.38 19.80
N ALA A 205 -2.17 -4.80 19.12
CA ALA A 205 -2.10 -5.87 18.12
C ALA A 205 -1.42 -5.41 16.84
N GLN A 206 -1.59 -4.14 16.46
CA GLN A 206 -0.87 -3.53 15.35
C GLN A 206 0.63 -3.49 15.66
N LYS A 207 1.02 -2.97 16.82
CA LYS A 207 2.42 -2.86 17.28
C LYS A 207 3.12 -4.21 17.46
N SER A 208 2.38 -5.25 17.86
CA SER A 208 2.90 -6.63 18.02
C SER A 208 2.92 -7.44 16.72
N GLY A 209 2.51 -6.87 15.57
CA GLY A 209 2.41 -7.60 14.31
C GLY A 209 1.24 -8.59 14.21
N LEU A 210 0.37 -8.64 15.23
CA LEU A 210 -0.80 -9.52 15.29
C LEU A 210 -2.05 -8.91 14.64
N GLY A 211 -2.00 -7.68 14.16
CA GLY A 211 -3.14 -6.96 13.57
C GLY A 211 -3.89 -7.77 12.51
N GLY A 212 -3.18 -8.49 11.65
CA GLY A 212 -3.78 -9.36 10.63
C GLY A 212 -4.59 -10.55 11.18
N VAL A 213 -4.42 -10.92 12.45
CA VAL A 213 -5.21 -11.98 13.11
C VAL A 213 -6.59 -11.45 13.50
N PHE A 214 -6.66 -10.21 13.99
CA PHE A 214 -7.90 -9.55 14.39
C PHE A 214 -8.82 -9.29 13.21
N ILE A 215 -8.25 -8.94 12.07
CA ILE A 215 -9.00 -8.60 10.86
C ILE A 215 -9.45 -9.86 10.07
N SER A 216 -8.96 -11.04 10.45
CA SER A 216 -9.26 -12.28 9.73
C SER A 216 -10.67 -12.80 10.05
N LYS A 217 -11.52 -12.94 9.02
CA LYS A 217 -12.85 -13.58 9.10
C LYS A 217 -12.78 -15.13 9.15
N LYS A 218 -11.61 -15.74 9.35
CA LYS A 218 -11.45 -17.20 9.35
C LYS A 218 -12.05 -17.86 10.57
N LYS A 219 -12.48 -19.15 10.45
CA LYS A 219 -12.96 -20.00 11.53
C LYS A 219 -11.94 -20.08 12.68
N PRO A 220 -12.38 -20.29 13.97
CA PRO A 220 -11.51 -20.22 15.16
C PRO A 220 -10.24 -21.05 15.08
N LEU A 221 -10.32 -22.30 14.65
CA LEU A 221 -9.17 -23.19 14.49
C LEU A 221 -8.16 -22.69 13.44
N ALA A 222 -8.64 -22.19 12.30
CA ALA A 222 -7.78 -21.59 11.28
C ALA A 222 -7.15 -20.27 11.74
N ARG A 223 -7.75 -19.57 12.73
CA ARG A 223 -7.15 -18.41 13.39
C ARG A 223 -5.92 -18.80 14.20
N LEU A 224 -5.95 -19.89 14.93
CA LEU A 224 -4.83 -20.38 15.75
C LEU A 224 -3.63 -20.84 14.90
N TRP A 225 -3.88 -21.59 13.83
CA TRP A 225 -2.81 -22.12 12.96
C TRP A 225 -2.20 -21.08 12.02
N SER A 226 -2.97 -20.05 11.65
CA SER A 226 -2.49 -19.04 10.69
C SER A 226 -1.33 -18.16 11.22
N PRO A 227 -1.32 -17.72 12.49
CA PRO A 227 -0.18 -16.98 13.04
C PRO A 227 1.06 -17.87 13.20
N ILE A 228 0.92 -19.11 13.65
CA ILE A 228 2.04 -20.05 13.80
C ILE A 228 2.76 -20.25 12.46
N ARG A 229 2.01 -20.59 11.40
CA ARG A 229 2.59 -20.74 10.05
C ARG A 229 3.21 -19.44 9.51
N ARG A 230 2.63 -18.28 9.85
CA ARG A 230 3.18 -16.97 9.46
C ARG A 230 4.48 -16.68 10.20
N SER A 231 4.58 -17.06 11.48
CA SER A 231 5.79 -16.89 12.29
C SER A 231 6.95 -17.72 11.74
N PHE A 232 6.72 -18.96 11.34
CA PHE A 232 7.77 -19.79 10.70
C PHE A 232 8.27 -19.19 9.38
N ILE A 233 7.37 -18.63 8.58
CA ILE A 233 7.74 -17.99 7.32
C ILE A 233 8.54 -16.71 7.59
N LEU A 234 8.12 -15.91 8.56
CA LEU A 234 8.83 -14.72 8.97
C LEU A 234 10.22 -15.06 9.53
N LEU A 235 10.32 -16.10 10.33
CA LEU A 235 11.59 -16.61 10.83
C LEU A 235 12.54 -17.01 9.68
N GLY A 236 12.02 -17.65 8.63
CA GLY A 236 12.80 -17.94 7.41
C GLY A 236 13.37 -16.69 6.75
N TYR A 237 12.60 -15.63 6.64
CA TYR A 237 13.12 -14.34 6.13
C TYR A 237 14.14 -13.70 7.06
N PHE A 238 13.94 -13.79 8.38
CA PHE A 238 14.90 -13.28 9.36
C PHE A 238 16.24 -14.01 9.27
N ILE A 239 16.23 -15.34 9.21
CA ILE A 239 17.43 -16.16 9.01
C ILE A 239 18.13 -15.76 7.70
N GLN A 240 17.38 -15.64 6.61
CA GLN A 240 17.95 -15.21 5.33
C GLN A 240 18.66 -13.84 5.44
N ILE A 241 18.04 -12.86 6.09
CA ILE A 241 18.62 -11.52 6.28
C ILE A 241 19.89 -11.61 7.13
N ILE A 242 19.86 -12.36 8.22
CA ILE A 242 21.01 -12.54 9.10
C ILE A 242 22.17 -13.21 8.34
N CYS A 243 21.90 -14.29 7.60
CA CYS A 243 22.90 -14.94 6.76
C CYS A 243 23.49 -14.00 5.72
N CYS A 244 22.64 -13.20 5.04
CA CYS A 244 23.12 -12.20 4.07
C CYS A 244 24.06 -11.18 4.74
N ARG A 245 23.72 -10.69 5.92
CA ARG A 245 24.59 -9.74 6.66
C ARG A 245 25.90 -10.36 7.09
N ILE A 246 25.90 -11.59 7.59
CA ILE A 246 27.12 -12.30 7.99
C ILE A 246 28.03 -12.52 6.78
N THR A 247 27.46 -12.79 5.59
CA THR A 247 28.22 -12.97 4.34
C THR A 247 28.60 -11.65 3.64
N GLY A 248 28.37 -10.51 4.29
CA GLY A 248 28.77 -9.20 3.78
C GLY A 248 27.85 -8.63 2.69
N LYS A 249 26.70 -9.26 2.38
CA LYS A 249 25.72 -8.73 1.43
C LYS A 249 25.04 -7.49 1.99
N LYS A 250 24.81 -6.53 1.11
CA LYS A 250 24.11 -5.28 1.46
C LYS A 250 22.58 -5.46 1.32
N TYR A 251 21.83 -4.63 2.03
CA TYR A 251 20.35 -4.71 2.09
C TYR A 251 19.64 -4.43 0.74
N TYR A 252 20.33 -3.83 -0.20
CA TYR A 252 19.87 -3.51 -1.55
C TYR A 252 20.37 -4.50 -2.62
N GLU A 253 21.05 -5.56 -2.24
CA GLU A 253 21.47 -6.70 -3.08
C GLU A 253 20.50 -7.88 -2.88
#